data_d59e553d7f08c7627ef452c264d3c3cc
#
_entry.id   d59e553d7f08c7627ef452c264d3c3cc
#
_cell.length_a   1.000
_cell.length_b   1.000
_cell.length_c   1.000
_cell.angle_alpha   90.00
_cell.angle_beta   90.00
_cell.angle_gamma   90.00
#
_symmetry.space_group_name_H-M   'P 1'
#
loop_
_entity.id
_entity.type
_entity.pdbx_description
1 polymer ?
#
loop_
_entity_poly.entity_id
_entity_poly.type
_entity_poly.pdbx_seq_one_letter_code
_entity_poly.pdbx_strand_id
1 'polypeptide(L)'
;MIPAKGKYYFTSESVTEGHPDKVADRISDAILDTLLAQDPDSHVACETLVTTGMAMIAGEITTSGYADLPGVVRETIRNIGYTSSDMGFDAQTCAVISSIDKQSPDIAQGVNRTKPEEQGAGDQGMMFGFASNETETLMPAPIYWAHQLSLQLARVRRDGVVDFFRPDGKTQVSFEYVDGKPVRINNVVVATQHAPHVSQADVVETVKREVIRPVLEGTGLFDEKNCEIFINTTGRFVIGGPMGDCGLTGRKIIQDSYGGMGNHGGGAFSGKDPSKVDRSAAYMARYVAKNVVASGLAPCCEVQLAYCIGVAEPVSVLVSSLGRGEVPDDVLTRAVREVFDLRPYFIIKRLDLKRPIYQKTSCYGHFGRELPEFTWEKTDAVADLRTAAKV
;
A
#
# COMPACT_ATOMS: atom_id res chain seq x y z
N MET A 1 -4.56 8.94 -18.57
CA MET A 1 -5.02 10.22 -17.97
C MET A 1 -6.53 10.12 -17.77
N ILE A 2 -7.03 10.40 -16.58
CA ILE A 2 -8.47 10.31 -16.28
C ILE A 2 -9.18 11.49 -16.92
N PRO A 3 -10.30 11.27 -17.65
CA PRO A 3 -11.03 12.36 -18.27
C PRO A 3 -11.57 13.35 -17.23
N ALA A 4 -11.34 14.64 -17.44
CA ALA A 4 -11.88 15.69 -16.58
C ALA A 4 -13.37 15.99 -16.87
N LYS A 5 -13.88 15.56 -18.00
CA LYS A 5 -15.27 15.77 -18.47
C LYS A 5 -15.85 14.52 -19.09
N GLY A 6 -17.18 14.42 -19.04
CA GLY A 6 -17.93 13.31 -19.62
C GLY A 6 -18.13 12.16 -18.63
N LYS A 7 -18.78 11.10 -19.15
CA LYS A 7 -19.10 9.88 -18.39
C LYS A 7 -18.07 8.79 -18.70
N TYR A 8 -17.54 8.16 -17.65
CA TYR A 8 -16.63 7.01 -17.76
C TYR A 8 -16.73 6.10 -16.53
N TYR A 9 -16.12 4.92 -16.62
CA TYR A 9 -16.00 3.98 -15.52
C TYR A 9 -14.55 3.84 -15.12
N PHE A 10 -14.28 3.75 -13.82
CA PHE A 10 -12.96 3.47 -13.30
C PHE A 10 -13.04 2.38 -12.22
N THR A 11 -12.09 1.45 -12.26
CA THR A 11 -12.09 0.25 -11.42
C THR A 11 -10.77 0.12 -10.70
N SER A 12 -10.83 -0.22 -9.42
CA SER A 12 -9.66 -0.63 -8.63
C SER A 12 -9.94 -1.92 -7.90
N GLU A 13 -8.88 -2.66 -7.61
CA GLU A 13 -8.93 -3.92 -6.86
C GLU A 13 -8.11 -3.85 -5.58
N SER A 14 -8.45 -4.70 -4.63
CA SER A 14 -7.70 -4.96 -3.41
C SER A 14 -7.72 -6.44 -3.07
N VAL A 15 -6.78 -6.87 -2.25
CA VAL A 15 -6.73 -8.24 -1.76
C VAL A 15 -6.55 -8.28 -0.24
N THR A 16 -6.92 -9.40 0.37
CA THR A 16 -6.72 -9.62 1.81
C THR A 16 -5.25 -9.93 2.13
N GLU A 17 -4.93 -9.90 3.40
CA GLU A 17 -3.60 -10.26 3.93
C GLU A 17 -3.18 -11.71 3.64
N GLY A 18 -4.14 -12.59 3.34
CA GLY A 18 -3.88 -13.99 2.99
C GLY A 18 -3.63 -14.22 1.50
N HIS A 19 -3.75 -13.21 0.66
CA HIS A 19 -3.31 -13.32 -0.74
C HIS A 19 -1.81 -13.59 -0.80
N PRO A 20 -1.32 -14.53 -1.64
CA PRO A 20 0.10 -14.94 -1.66
C PRO A 20 1.09 -13.78 -1.71
N ASP A 21 0.87 -12.79 -2.60
CA ASP A 21 1.76 -11.63 -2.69
C ASP A 21 1.74 -10.79 -1.40
N LYS A 22 0.58 -10.69 -0.72
CA LYS A 22 0.49 -9.96 0.55
C LYS A 22 1.04 -10.74 1.73
N VAL A 23 1.00 -12.05 1.71
CA VAL A 23 1.74 -12.89 2.66
C VAL A 23 3.24 -12.59 2.54
N ALA A 24 3.77 -12.53 1.30
CA ALA A 24 5.17 -12.21 1.04
C ALA A 24 5.54 -10.79 1.52
N ASP A 25 4.75 -9.77 1.16
CA ASP A 25 4.95 -8.40 1.61
C ASP A 25 4.96 -8.28 3.14
N ARG A 26 4.02 -8.98 3.80
CA ARG A 26 3.89 -8.94 5.25
C ARG A 26 5.04 -9.61 5.97
N ILE A 27 5.58 -10.69 5.43
CA ILE A 27 6.78 -11.36 5.95
C ILE A 27 7.99 -10.43 5.82
N SER A 28 8.21 -9.84 4.65
CA SER A 28 9.30 -8.93 4.38
C SER A 28 9.29 -7.71 5.32
N ASP A 29 8.13 -7.10 5.52
CA ASP A 29 7.97 -5.97 6.44
C ASP A 29 8.03 -6.37 7.93
N ALA A 30 7.66 -7.59 8.29
CA ALA A 30 7.84 -8.10 9.65
C ALA A 30 9.32 -8.27 10.01
N ILE A 31 10.13 -8.73 9.06
CA ILE A 31 11.58 -8.83 9.22
C ILE A 31 12.19 -7.44 9.36
N LEU A 32 11.81 -6.49 8.51
CA LEU A 32 12.23 -5.11 8.60
C LEU A 32 11.93 -4.50 9.97
N ASP A 33 10.69 -4.62 10.44
CA ASP A 33 10.27 -4.08 11.74
C ASP A 33 11.02 -4.71 12.92
N THR A 34 11.28 -6.03 12.84
CA THR A 34 12.07 -6.74 13.87
C THR A 34 13.48 -6.19 14.00
N LEU A 35 14.09 -5.81 12.89
CA LEU A 35 15.43 -5.25 12.85
C LEU A 35 15.46 -3.77 13.26
N LEU A 36 14.56 -2.95 12.74
CA LEU A 36 14.45 -1.53 13.08
C LEU A 36 14.13 -1.29 14.57
N ALA A 37 13.42 -2.20 15.21
CA ALA A 37 13.14 -2.14 16.64
C ALA A 37 14.41 -2.25 17.51
N GLN A 38 15.47 -2.87 16.99
CA GLN A 38 16.74 -3.09 17.69
C GLN A 38 17.83 -2.13 17.19
N ASP A 39 17.84 -1.84 15.92
CA ASP A 39 18.79 -0.98 15.23
C ASP A 39 18.05 -0.10 14.19
N PRO A 40 17.71 1.17 14.56
CA PRO A 40 17.04 2.10 13.66
C PRO A 40 17.84 2.47 12.41
N ASP A 41 19.14 2.16 12.40
CA ASP A 41 20.03 2.40 11.26
C ASP A 41 20.25 1.15 10.39
N SER A 42 19.45 0.11 10.60
CA SER A 42 19.48 -1.10 9.77
C SER A 42 19.22 -0.78 8.29
N HIS A 43 20.06 -1.35 7.43
CA HIS A 43 19.85 -1.37 5.98
C HIS A 43 19.26 -2.72 5.58
N VAL A 44 18.04 -2.69 5.05
CA VAL A 44 17.28 -3.89 4.73
C VAL A 44 16.70 -3.77 3.32
N ALA A 45 16.97 -4.78 2.50
CA ALA A 45 16.29 -5.08 1.26
C ALA A 45 15.95 -6.57 1.31
N CYS A 46 14.76 -6.90 1.80
CA CYS A 46 14.35 -8.27 2.07
C CYS A 46 13.13 -8.63 1.23
N GLU A 47 13.28 -9.59 0.36
CA GLU A 47 12.23 -10.10 -0.50
C GLU A 47 11.83 -11.51 -0.06
N THR A 48 10.56 -11.84 -0.25
CA THR A 48 9.97 -13.12 0.13
C THR A 48 9.25 -13.73 -1.08
N LEU A 49 9.44 -15.03 -1.26
CA LEU A 49 8.65 -15.88 -2.14
C LEU A 49 7.88 -16.86 -1.28
N VAL A 50 6.59 -17.03 -1.54
CA VAL A 50 5.75 -18.05 -0.90
C VAL A 50 5.07 -18.93 -1.95
N THR A 51 4.99 -20.21 -1.68
CA THR A 51 4.27 -21.20 -2.50
C THR A 51 3.79 -22.35 -1.61
N THR A 52 3.23 -23.42 -2.18
CA THR A 52 2.77 -24.59 -1.42
C THR A 52 3.83 -25.08 -0.45
N GLY A 53 3.55 -25.02 0.84
CA GLY A 53 4.40 -25.54 1.90
C GLY A 53 5.76 -24.87 2.08
N MET A 54 6.02 -23.70 1.46
CA MET A 54 7.34 -23.05 1.52
C MET A 54 7.24 -21.53 1.58
N ALA A 55 8.12 -20.93 2.40
CA ALA A 55 8.47 -19.51 2.35
C ALA A 55 10.00 -19.39 2.18
N MET A 56 10.44 -18.63 1.19
CA MET A 56 11.85 -18.32 0.93
C MET A 56 12.08 -16.84 1.10
N ILE A 57 13.12 -16.49 1.85
CA ILE A 57 13.57 -15.11 2.09
C ILE A 57 14.90 -14.93 1.39
N ALA A 58 15.06 -13.85 0.64
CA ALA A 58 16.32 -13.50 -0.02
C ALA A 58 16.53 -11.99 0.04
N GLY A 59 17.78 -11.54 -0.09
CA GLY A 59 18.11 -10.12 -0.13
C GLY A 59 19.33 -9.75 0.69
N GLU A 60 19.46 -8.47 1.02
CA GLU A 60 20.62 -7.93 1.71
C GLU A 60 20.20 -7.26 3.02
N ILE A 61 20.89 -7.61 4.12
CA ILE A 61 20.67 -7.03 5.44
C ILE A 61 22.03 -6.66 6.06
N THR A 62 22.14 -5.39 6.47
CA THR A 62 23.24 -4.89 7.29
C THR A 62 22.67 -4.25 8.53
N THR A 63 22.93 -4.82 9.69
CA THR A 63 22.35 -4.42 10.98
C THR A 63 23.28 -4.82 12.13
N SER A 64 23.16 -4.14 13.26
CA SER A 64 23.71 -4.58 14.55
C SER A 64 22.72 -5.43 15.36
N GLY A 65 21.46 -5.49 14.92
CA GLY A 65 20.40 -6.31 15.53
C GLY A 65 20.47 -7.78 15.12
N TYR A 66 19.60 -8.58 15.73
CA TYR A 66 19.42 -10.00 15.41
C TYR A 66 17.93 -10.32 15.19
N ALA A 67 17.62 -11.09 14.17
CA ALA A 67 16.29 -11.63 13.94
C ALA A 67 16.32 -13.16 13.79
N ASP A 68 15.48 -13.86 14.56
CA ASP A 68 15.15 -15.25 14.30
C ASP A 68 14.22 -15.29 13.08
N LEU A 69 14.82 -15.28 11.87
CA LEU A 69 14.06 -15.21 10.61
C LEU A 69 13.00 -16.31 10.50
N PRO A 70 13.29 -17.59 10.78
CA PRO A 70 12.24 -18.64 10.78
C PRO A 70 11.10 -18.35 11.77
N GLY A 71 11.42 -17.85 12.95
CA GLY A 71 10.43 -17.48 13.97
C GLY A 71 9.52 -16.34 13.51
N VAL A 72 10.09 -15.26 12.97
CA VAL A 72 9.34 -14.11 12.42
C VAL A 72 8.42 -14.54 11.29
N VAL A 73 8.91 -15.37 10.35
CA VAL A 73 8.10 -15.89 9.24
C VAL A 73 6.91 -16.69 9.74
N ARG A 74 7.16 -17.67 10.64
CA ARG A 74 6.11 -18.54 11.16
C ARG A 74 5.06 -17.75 11.95
N GLU A 75 5.48 -16.78 12.76
CA GLU A 75 4.58 -15.93 13.51
C GLU A 75 3.72 -15.07 12.58
N THR A 76 4.31 -14.51 11.52
CA THR A 76 3.58 -13.74 10.50
C THR A 76 2.53 -14.60 9.80
N ILE A 77 2.90 -15.81 9.35
CA ILE A 77 1.98 -16.75 8.69
C ILE A 77 0.83 -17.14 9.63
N ARG A 78 1.13 -17.40 10.92
CA ARG A 78 0.12 -17.70 11.94
C ARG A 78 -0.85 -16.55 12.13
N ASN A 79 -0.35 -15.31 12.23
CA ASN A 79 -1.16 -14.11 12.44
C ASN A 79 -2.04 -13.75 11.24
N ILE A 80 -1.65 -14.17 10.03
CA ILE A 80 -2.49 -14.08 8.84
C ILE A 80 -3.67 -15.07 8.93
N GLY A 81 -3.47 -16.22 9.59
CA GLY A 81 -4.49 -17.25 9.77
C GLY A 81 -4.25 -18.54 9.00
N TYR A 82 -3.05 -18.75 8.46
CA TYR A 82 -2.65 -20.05 7.91
C TYR A 82 -2.15 -20.95 9.04
N THR A 83 -3.09 -21.64 9.67
CA THR A 83 -2.88 -22.43 10.90
C THR A 83 -3.15 -23.92 10.75
N SER A 84 -3.52 -24.38 9.56
CA SER A 84 -3.80 -25.80 9.26
C SER A 84 -3.18 -26.21 7.94
N SER A 85 -2.58 -27.40 7.93
CA SER A 85 -2.05 -28.05 6.71
C SER A 85 -3.12 -28.32 5.65
N ASP A 86 -4.40 -28.36 6.03
CA ASP A 86 -5.53 -28.49 5.09
C ASP A 86 -5.63 -27.31 4.10
N MET A 87 -4.96 -26.19 4.42
CA MET A 87 -4.85 -25.04 3.53
C MET A 87 -3.64 -25.12 2.59
N GLY A 88 -2.84 -26.23 2.67
CA GLY A 88 -1.64 -26.45 1.86
C GLY A 88 -0.47 -25.50 2.16
N PHE A 89 -0.64 -24.64 3.16
CA PHE A 89 0.35 -23.70 3.67
C PHE A 89 0.00 -23.38 5.12
N ASP A 90 0.91 -23.63 6.05
CA ASP A 90 0.68 -23.35 7.46
C ASP A 90 1.96 -22.97 8.22
N ALA A 91 1.78 -22.27 9.32
CA ALA A 91 2.87 -21.72 10.12
C ALA A 91 3.79 -22.75 10.77
N GLN A 92 3.33 -23.97 11.03
CA GLN A 92 4.12 -25.00 11.72
C GLN A 92 4.95 -25.82 10.76
N THR A 93 4.37 -26.23 9.63
CA THR A 93 4.95 -27.26 8.75
C THR A 93 5.61 -26.71 7.49
N CYS A 94 5.35 -25.43 7.12
CA CYS A 94 5.98 -24.84 5.95
C CYS A 94 7.52 -24.83 6.09
N ALA A 95 8.22 -25.13 5.00
CA ALA A 95 9.66 -24.92 4.92
C ALA A 95 9.98 -23.42 4.94
N VAL A 96 10.96 -23.00 5.74
CA VAL A 96 11.49 -21.65 5.72
C VAL A 96 12.94 -21.72 5.26
N ILE A 97 13.23 -21.09 4.12
CA ILE A 97 14.55 -21.05 3.49
C ILE A 97 15.02 -19.59 3.49
N SER A 98 16.27 -19.35 3.78
CA SER A 98 16.85 -18.00 3.75
C SER A 98 18.18 -17.97 2.99
N SER A 99 18.34 -16.90 2.18
CA SER A 99 19.59 -16.55 1.49
C SER A 99 19.78 -15.04 1.64
N ILE A 100 20.44 -14.64 2.72
CA ILE A 100 20.63 -13.23 3.09
C ILE A 100 22.13 -12.91 3.05
N ASP A 101 22.47 -11.91 2.27
CA ASP A 101 23.81 -11.35 2.14
C ASP A 101 23.92 -10.00 2.87
N LYS A 102 25.13 -9.45 2.92
CA LYS A 102 25.37 -8.06 3.38
C LYS A 102 25.18 -7.10 2.21
N GLN A 103 24.73 -5.89 2.51
CA GLN A 103 24.63 -4.81 1.51
C GLN A 103 25.98 -4.59 0.81
N SER A 104 25.94 -4.40 -0.52
CA SER A 104 27.13 -4.06 -1.33
C SER A 104 27.82 -2.80 -0.79
N PRO A 105 29.15 -2.86 -0.57
CA PRO A 105 29.93 -1.68 -0.17
C PRO A 105 29.88 -0.56 -1.22
N ASP A 106 29.70 -0.87 -2.50
CA ASP A 106 29.60 0.12 -3.57
C ASP A 106 28.32 0.96 -3.45
N ILE A 107 27.20 0.33 -3.07
CA ILE A 107 25.95 1.04 -2.79
C ILE A 107 26.09 1.87 -1.51
N ALA A 108 26.70 1.31 -0.47
CA ALA A 108 26.87 1.97 0.82
C ALA A 108 27.66 3.29 0.72
N GLN A 109 28.64 3.41 -0.19
CA GLN A 109 29.40 4.65 -0.43
C GLN A 109 28.49 5.81 -0.91
N GLY A 110 27.45 5.52 -1.67
CA GLY A 110 26.50 6.53 -2.17
C GLY A 110 25.53 7.04 -1.11
N VAL A 111 25.19 6.18 -0.16
CA VAL A 111 24.18 6.45 0.89
C VAL A 111 24.84 7.01 2.15
N ASN A 112 25.92 6.38 2.63
CA ASN A 112 26.59 6.75 3.87
C ASN A 112 27.55 7.91 3.62
N ARG A 113 27.21 9.10 4.13
CA ARG A 113 28.02 10.31 4.04
C ARG A 113 28.52 10.73 5.42
N THR A 114 29.63 11.47 5.45
CA THR A 114 30.19 12.02 6.70
C THR A 114 29.19 12.92 7.42
N LYS A 115 28.41 13.68 6.67
CA LYS A 115 27.33 14.50 7.20
C LYS A 115 25.98 13.85 6.82
N PRO A 116 25.12 13.57 7.81
CA PRO A 116 23.84 12.90 7.55
C PRO A 116 22.95 13.62 6.53
N GLU A 117 22.96 14.96 6.53
CA GLU A 117 22.20 15.80 5.59
C GLU A 117 22.66 15.70 4.13
N GLU A 118 23.85 15.14 3.90
CA GLU A 118 24.40 14.87 2.56
C GLU A 118 24.09 13.43 2.09
N GLN A 119 23.30 12.68 2.84
CA GLN A 119 22.85 11.33 2.47
C GLN A 119 22.27 11.34 1.06
N GLY A 120 22.88 10.60 0.14
CA GLY A 120 22.40 10.42 -1.22
C GLY A 120 21.25 9.42 -1.30
N ALA A 121 20.52 9.46 -2.41
CA ALA A 121 19.53 8.42 -2.71
C ALA A 121 20.23 7.06 -2.89
N GLY A 122 19.61 6.01 -2.35
CA GLY A 122 20.16 4.64 -2.41
C GLY A 122 20.04 4.01 -3.79
N ASP A 123 19.22 4.58 -4.68
CA ASP A 123 19.05 4.16 -6.06
C ASP A 123 18.58 5.34 -6.92
N GLN A 124 18.66 5.18 -8.23
CA GLN A 124 17.91 6.01 -9.17
C GLN A 124 16.44 5.58 -9.18
N GLY A 125 15.54 6.51 -9.52
CA GLY A 125 14.13 6.15 -9.70
C GLY A 125 13.23 7.37 -9.75
N MET A 126 11.97 7.11 -10.06
CA MET A 126 10.90 8.10 -9.98
C MET A 126 9.78 7.56 -9.08
N MET A 127 9.28 8.42 -8.20
CA MET A 127 8.26 8.09 -7.22
C MET A 127 7.09 9.05 -7.39
N PHE A 128 5.88 8.54 -7.18
CA PHE A 128 4.66 9.30 -7.36
C PHE A 128 3.87 9.39 -6.07
N GLY A 129 3.29 10.56 -5.85
CA GLY A 129 2.26 10.82 -4.86
C GLY A 129 0.97 11.25 -5.54
N PHE A 130 -0.16 10.86 -4.99
CA PHE A 130 -1.47 11.27 -5.47
C PHE A 130 -2.42 11.54 -4.31
N ALA A 131 -3.32 12.50 -4.50
CA ALA A 131 -4.46 12.75 -3.62
C ALA A 131 -5.63 13.30 -4.45
N SER A 132 -6.85 13.00 -4.00
CA SER A 132 -8.08 13.58 -4.56
C SER A 132 -9.12 13.77 -3.46
N ASN A 133 -10.01 14.73 -3.63
CA ASN A 133 -11.07 15.05 -2.66
C ASN A 133 -12.31 14.15 -2.81
N GLU A 134 -12.10 12.90 -3.26
CA GLU A 134 -13.19 11.94 -3.49
C GLU A 134 -13.61 11.20 -2.22
N THR A 135 -12.73 11.11 -1.23
CA THR A 135 -12.97 10.46 0.07
C THR A 135 -12.42 11.31 1.22
N GLU A 136 -12.84 11.01 2.44
CA GLU A 136 -12.40 11.73 3.65
C GLU A 136 -10.89 11.68 3.86
N THR A 137 -10.26 10.58 3.49
CA THR A 137 -8.80 10.39 3.59
C THR A 137 -8.03 10.95 2.38
N LEU A 138 -8.72 11.63 1.46
CA LEU A 138 -8.17 12.18 0.22
C LEU A 138 -7.54 11.12 -0.69
N MET A 139 -8.20 9.96 -0.78
CA MET A 139 -7.88 8.87 -1.69
C MET A 139 -8.90 8.78 -2.82
N PRO A 140 -8.52 8.22 -3.99
CA PRO A 140 -9.47 7.84 -5.03
C PRO A 140 -10.52 6.86 -4.51
N ALA A 141 -11.79 7.10 -4.82
CA ALA A 141 -12.90 6.31 -4.31
C ALA A 141 -12.79 4.80 -4.66
N PRO A 142 -12.42 4.39 -5.90
CA PRO A 142 -12.40 2.96 -6.24
C PRO A 142 -11.43 2.15 -5.38
N ILE A 143 -10.19 2.61 -5.18
CA ILE A 143 -9.20 1.89 -4.37
C ILE A 143 -9.55 1.95 -2.89
N TYR A 144 -10.02 3.10 -2.40
CA TYR A 144 -10.45 3.24 -1.02
C TYR A 144 -11.53 2.21 -0.66
N TRP A 145 -12.60 2.12 -1.43
CA TRP A 145 -13.68 1.19 -1.15
C TRP A 145 -13.31 -0.28 -1.42
N ALA A 146 -12.43 -0.56 -2.38
CA ALA A 146 -11.87 -1.90 -2.54
C ALA A 146 -11.07 -2.33 -1.31
N HIS A 147 -10.26 -1.43 -0.71
CA HIS A 147 -9.56 -1.70 0.55
C HIS A 147 -10.52 -1.91 1.72
N GLN A 148 -11.57 -1.09 1.86
CA GLN A 148 -12.55 -1.26 2.93
C GLN A 148 -13.26 -2.61 2.84
N LEU A 149 -13.61 -3.07 1.65
CA LEU A 149 -14.20 -4.41 1.44
C LEU A 149 -13.23 -5.53 1.82
N SER A 150 -11.96 -5.45 1.39
CA SER A 150 -10.93 -6.44 1.74
C SER A 150 -10.65 -6.47 3.23
N LEU A 151 -10.61 -5.30 3.87
CA LEU A 151 -10.43 -5.18 5.33
C LEU A 151 -11.60 -5.80 6.09
N GLN A 152 -12.85 -5.51 5.67
CA GLN A 152 -14.05 -6.09 6.27
C GLN A 152 -14.10 -7.61 6.09
N LEU A 153 -13.73 -8.10 4.90
CA LEU A 153 -13.65 -9.56 4.64
C LEU A 153 -12.66 -10.24 5.59
N ALA A 154 -11.49 -9.66 5.83
CA ALA A 154 -10.53 -10.17 6.79
C ALA A 154 -11.02 -10.04 8.24
N ARG A 155 -11.68 -8.94 8.57
CA ARG A 155 -12.21 -8.67 9.92
C ARG A 155 -13.26 -9.71 10.34
N VAL A 156 -14.28 -9.95 9.52
CA VAL A 156 -15.34 -10.91 9.87
C VAL A 156 -14.79 -12.32 10.07
N ARG A 157 -13.73 -12.70 9.38
CA ARG A 157 -13.01 -13.96 9.59
C ARG A 157 -12.24 -13.95 10.93
N ARG A 158 -11.45 -12.90 11.18
CA ARG A 158 -10.60 -12.79 12.38
C ARG A 158 -11.42 -12.71 13.68
N ASP A 159 -12.53 -11.99 13.63
CA ASP A 159 -13.43 -11.80 14.77
C ASP A 159 -14.34 -13.02 15.01
N GLY A 160 -14.23 -14.06 14.16
CA GLY A 160 -15.02 -15.30 14.27
C GLY A 160 -16.49 -15.12 13.93
N VAL A 161 -16.87 -14.02 13.26
CA VAL A 161 -18.24 -13.79 12.78
C VAL A 161 -18.59 -14.79 11.68
N VAL A 162 -17.59 -15.12 10.84
CA VAL A 162 -17.71 -16.12 9.78
C VAL A 162 -16.55 -17.11 9.91
N ASP A 163 -16.84 -18.31 10.37
CA ASP A 163 -15.89 -19.36 10.70
C ASP A 163 -15.39 -20.16 9.50
N PHE A 164 -16.10 -20.11 8.39
CA PHE A 164 -15.76 -20.83 7.17
C PHE A 164 -14.94 -20.01 6.15
N PHE A 165 -14.74 -18.70 6.34
CA PHE A 165 -13.83 -17.94 5.50
C PHE A 165 -12.38 -18.32 5.81
N ARG A 166 -11.57 -18.43 4.75
CA ARG A 166 -10.12 -18.64 4.80
C ARG A 166 -9.38 -17.34 4.48
N PRO A 167 -8.05 -17.29 4.69
CA PRO A 167 -7.32 -16.01 4.64
C PRO A 167 -7.29 -15.32 3.28
N ASP A 168 -7.31 -16.06 2.16
CA ASP A 168 -7.20 -15.47 0.82
C ASP A 168 -8.52 -14.90 0.32
N GLY A 169 -8.43 -13.73 -0.29
CA GLY A 169 -9.58 -13.07 -0.90
C GLY A 169 -9.19 -11.84 -1.72
N LYS A 170 -10.08 -11.48 -2.63
CA LYS A 170 -9.94 -10.32 -3.53
C LYS A 170 -11.23 -9.52 -3.57
N THR A 171 -11.11 -8.23 -3.72
CA THR A 171 -12.24 -7.33 -3.94
C THR A 171 -11.93 -6.39 -5.09
N GLN A 172 -12.97 -5.97 -5.81
CA GLN A 172 -12.86 -5.00 -6.88
C GLN A 172 -14.12 -4.13 -6.87
N VAL A 173 -13.95 -2.83 -7.09
CA VAL A 173 -15.06 -1.90 -7.16
C VAL A 173 -14.92 -1.03 -8.39
N SER A 174 -16.00 -0.94 -9.18
CA SER A 174 -16.09 -0.05 -10.33
C SER A 174 -17.05 1.09 -10.04
N PHE A 175 -16.56 2.30 -10.24
CA PHE A 175 -17.33 3.52 -10.11
C PHE A 175 -17.68 4.11 -11.47
N GLU A 176 -18.91 4.61 -11.59
CA GLU A 176 -19.28 5.53 -12.64
C GLU A 176 -18.88 6.95 -12.24
N TYR A 177 -18.19 7.62 -13.14
CA TYR A 177 -17.76 9.02 -13.00
C TYR A 177 -18.51 9.90 -13.99
N VAL A 178 -18.88 11.09 -13.54
CA VAL A 178 -19.39 12.16 -14.39
C VAL A 178 -18.61 13.43 -14.08
N ASP A 179 -18.01 14.00 -15.10
CA ASP A 179 -17.19 15.23 -15.01
C ASP A 179 -16.14 15.15 -13.89
N GLY A 180 -15.48 13.99 -13.80
CA GLY A 180 -14.39 13.74 -12.87
C GLY A 180 -14.82 13.51 -11.41
N LYS A 181 -16.10 13.31 -11.14
CA LYS A 181 -16.64 12.98 -9.81
C LYS A 181 -17.25 11.58 -9.80
N PRO A 182 -16.99 10.76 -8.78
CA PRO A 182 -17.66 9.49 -8.62
C PRO A 182 -19.13 9.73 -8.28
N VAL A 183 -20.05 9.12 -9.02
CA VAL A 183 -21.49 9.33 -8.85
C VAL A 183 -22.24 8.07 -8.45
N ARG A 184 -21.68 6.90 -8.72
CA ARG A 184 -22.35 5.62 -8.43
C ARG A 184 -21.36 4.46 -8.44
N ILE A 185 -21.55 3.47 -7.57
CA ILE A 185 -20.93 2.15 -7.67
C ILE A 185 -21.67 1.33 -8.72
N ASN A 186 -20.97 0.96 -9.79
CA ASN A 186 -21.52 0.23 -10.91
C ASN A 186 -21.49 -1.28 -10.69
N ASN A 187 -20.34 -1.80 -10.23
CA ASN A 187 -20.22 -3.21 -9.87
C ASN A 187 -19.26 -3.42 -8.70
N VAL A 188 -19.47 -4.55 -8.02
CA VAL A 188 -18.63 -5.05 -6.92
C VAL A 188 -18.30 -6.51 -7.18
N VAL A 189 -17.02 -6.85 -7.13
CA VAL A 189 -16.55 -8.23 -7.21
C VAL A 189 -15.91 -8.61 -5.88
N VAL A 190 -16.30 -9.77 -5.32
CA VAL A 190 -15.68 -10.36 -4.13
C VAL A 190 -15.36 -11.83 -4.41
N ALA A 191 -14.09 -12.18 -4.28
CA ALA A 191 -13.66 -13.57 -4.26
C ALA A 191 -13.10 -13.87 -2.86
N THR A 192 -13.62 -14.89 -2.18
CA THR A 192 -13.17 -15.30 -0.86
C THR A 192 -12.93 -16.80 -0.79
N GLN A 193 -11.76 -17.18 -0.30
CA GLN A 193 -11.45 -18.56 0.02
C GLN A 193 -12.33 -19.04 1.17
N HIS A 194 -12.86 -20.28 1.08
CA HIS A 194 -13.78 -20.81 2.08
C HIS A 194 -13.53 -22.31 2.34
N ALA A 195 -14.09 -22.82 3.43
CA ALA A 195 -14.04 -24.22 3.79
C ALA A 195 -14.81 -25.10 2.79
N PRO A 196 -14.40 -26.36 2.56
CA PRO A 196 -14.95 -27.21 1.49
C PRO A 196 -16.41 -27.66 1.69
N HIS A 197 -16.92 -27.59 2.92
CA HIS A 197 -18.27 -28.05 3.29
C HIS A 197 -19.36 -27.00 3.07
N VAL A 198 -18.99 -25.76 2.73
CA VAL A 198 -19.94 -24.63 2.60
C VAL A 198 -20.45 -24.52 1.17
N SER A 199 -21.74 -24.30 1.02
CA SER A 199 -22.36 -24.11 -0.29
C SER A 199 -22.05 -22.75 -0.89
N GLN A 200 -22.08 -22.63 -2.22
CA GLN A 200 -21.93 -21.37 -2.93
C GLN A 200 -23.03 -20.36 -2.51
N ALA A 201 -24.25 -20.82 -2.26
CA ALA A 201 -25.36 -19.96 -1.85
C ALA A 201 -25.09 -19.32 -0.47
N ASP A 202 -24.57 -20.09 0.48
CA ASP A 202 -24.21 -19.59 1.80
C ASP A 202 -23.06 -18.57 1.73
N VAL A 203 -22.05 -18.82 0.88
CA VAL A 203 -20.95 -17.86 0.65
C VAL A 203 -21.51 -16.56 0.09
N VAL A 204 -22.36 -16.61 -0.92
CA VAL A 204 -22.93 -15.41 -1.56
C VAL A 204 -23.76 -14.59 -0.55
N GLU A 205 -24.67 -15.24 0.17
CA GLU A 205 -25.52 -14.53 1.15
C GLU A 205 -24.68 -13.93 2.29
N THR A 206 -23.70 -14.66 2.79
CA THR A 206 -22.82 -14.19 3.87
C THR A 206 -21.95 -13.02 3.43
N VAL A 207 -21.36 -13.07 2.23
CA VAL A 207 -20.56 -11.95 1.71
C VAL A 207 -21.42 -10.70 1.53
N LYS A 208 -22.66 -10.83 1.04
CA LYS A 208 -23.58 -9.68 0.94
C LYS A 208 -23.90 -9.09 2.30
N ARG A 209 -24.27 -9.93 3.27
CA ARG A 209 -24.73 -9.51 4.59
C ARG A 209 -23.59 -8.96 5.47
N GLU A 210 -22.42 -9.63 5.51
CA GLU A 210 -21.36 -9.33 6.46
C GLU A 210 -20.24 -8.47 5.89
N VAL A 211 -20.14 -8.37 4.55
CA VAL A 211 -19.04 -7.65 3.90
C VAL A 211 -19.53 -6.48 3.08
N ILE A 212 -20.40 -6.71 2.08
CA ILE A 212 -20.77 -5.66 1.12
C ILE A 212 -21.66 -4.60 1.76
N ARG A 213 -22.79 -5.01 2.36
CA ARG A 213 -23.74 -4.08 2.97
C ARG A 213 -23.14 -3.22 4.08
N PRO A 214 -22.43 -3.78 5.09
CA PRO A 214 -21.84 -2.97 6.15
C PRO A 214 -20.82 -1.93 5.68
N VAL A 215 -20.16 -2.17 4.54
CA VAL A 215 -19.15 -1.26 4.00
C VAL A 215 -19.78 -0.21 3.07
N LEU A 216 -20.70 -0.60 2.20
CA LEU A 216 -21.16 0.26 1.11
C LEU A 216 -22.52 0.92 1.37
N GLU A 217 -23.37 0.34 2.22
CA GLU A 217 -24.62 1.01 2.66
C GLU A 217 -24.27 2.28 3.44
N GLY A 218 -24.89 3.37 3.13
CA GLY A 218 -24.62 4.67 3.76
C GLY A 218 -23.61 5.54 3.02
N THR A 219 -22.92 5.03 1.99
CA THR A 219 -22.02 5.85 1.17
C THR A 219 -22.75 6.87 0.30
N GLY A 220 -24.05 6.69 0.08
CA GLY A 220 -24.85 7.47 -0.88
C GLY A 220 -24.53 7.14 -2.35
N LEU A 221 -23.58 6.24 -2.62
CA LEU A 221 -23.11 5.88 -3.96
C LEU A 221 -23.46 4.42 -4.33
N PHE A 222 -23.94 3.64 -3.37
CA PHE A 222 -24.31 2.23 -3.54
C PHE A 222 -25.83 2.03 -3.56
N ASP A 223 -26.33 1.43 -4.62
CA ASP A 223 -27.70 0.93 -4.72
C ASP A 223 -27.65 -0.55 -5.13
N GLU A 224 -27.93 -1.44 -4.19
CA GLU A 224 -27.83 -2.89 -4.40
C GLU A 224 -28.71 -3.39 -5.56
N LYS A 225 -29.81 -2.70 -5.86
CA LYS A 225 -30.73 -3.09 -6.96
C LYS A 225 -30.15 -2.75 -8.34
N ASN A 226 -29.33 -1.72 -8.41
CA ASN A 226 -28.73 -1.21 -9.65
C ASN A 226 -27.22 -1.43 -9.72
N CYS A 227 -26.63 -2.19 -8.76
CA CYS A 227 -25.23 -2.58 -8.73
C CYS A 227 -25.10 -4.05 -9.12
N GLU A 228 -24.23 -4.36 -10.07
CA GLU A 228 -23.89 -5.74 -10.39
C GLU A 228 -22.94 -6.30 -9.33
N ILE A 229 -23.32 -7.40 -8.67
CA ILE A 229 -22.56 -8.02 -7.60
C ILE A 229 -22.11 -9.42 -8.03
N PHE A 230 -20.80 -9.63 -8.09
CA PHE A 230 -20.16 -10.88 -8.47
C PHE A 230 -19.42 -11.47 -7.27
N ILE A 231 -19.85 -12.67 -6.82
CA ILE A 231 -19.25 -13.35 -5.66
C ILE A 231 -18.86 -14.76 -6.05
N ASN A 232 -17.55 -15.09 -5.94
CA ASN A 232 -17.02 -16.41 -6.28
C ASN A 232 -17.62 -16.97 -7.58
N THR A 233 -17.55 -16.23 -8.67
CA THR A 233 -18.26 -16.51 -9.93
C THR A 233 -17.89 -17.87 -10.55
N THR A 234 -16.75 -18.46 -10.17
CA THR A 234 -16.37 -19.82 -10.56
C THR A 234 -17.04 -20.91 -9.72
N GLY A 235 -17.84 -20.55 -8.71
CA GLY A 235 -18.64 -21.43 -7.86
C GLY A 235 -17.92 -22.02 -6.66
N ARG A 236 -16.60 -22.15 -6.69
CA ARG A 236 -15.82 -22.77 -5.60
C ARG A 236 -14.43 -22.13 -5.50
N PHE A 237 -14.06 -21.71 -4.26
CA PHE A 237 -12.73 -21.18 -3.96
C PHE A 237 -12.21 -21.78 -2.65
N VAL A 238 -11.85 -23.07 -2.69
CA VAL A 238 -11.32 -23.82 -1.53
C VAL A 238 -9.79 -23.87 -1.58
N ILE A 239 -9.22 -24.09 -2.76
CA ILE A 239 -7.78 -24.02 -3.00
C ILE A 239 -7.44 -22.54 -3.23
N GLY A 240 -6.62 -21.97 -2.37
CA GLY A 240 -6.21 -20.56 -2.42
C GLY A 240 -4.97 -20.33 -1.56
N GLY A 241 -4.60 -19.06 -1.41
CA GLY A 241 -3.36 -18.70 -0.76
C GLY A 241 -2.13 -19.24 -1.49
N PRO A 242 -0.99 -19.42 -0.79
CA PRO A 242 0.24 -19.92 -1.39
C PRO A 242 0.14 -21.32 -2.02
N MET A 243 -0.91 -22.09 -1.68
CA MET A 243 -1.21 -23.37 -2.36
C MET A 243 -1.81 -23.15 -3.74
N GLY A 244 -2.59 -22.09 -3.92
CA GLY A 244 -3.27 -21.81 -5.19
C GLY A 244 -2.40 -21.06 -6.19
N ASP A 245 -1.55 -20.17 -5.71
CA ASP A 245 -0.67 -19.33 -6.54
C ASP A 245 0.59 -18.94 -5.76
N CYS A 246 1.67 -18.72 -6.49
CA CYS A 246 2.94 -18.26 -5.93
C CYS A 246 2.84 -16.75 -5.61
N GLY A 247 3.32 -16.36 -4.42
CA GLY A 247 3.41 -14.97 -4.00
C GLY A 247 4.85 -14.47 -3.93
N LEU A 248 5.04 -13.21 -4.29
CA LEU A 248 6.32 -12.50 -4.17
C LEU A 248 6.11 -11.10 -3.61
N THR A 249 7.11 -10.63 -2.87
CA THR A 249 7.17 -9.23 -2.40
C THR A 249 7.13 -8.27 -3.58
N GLY A 250 6.31 -7.21 -3.48
CA GLY A 250 6.28 -6.13 -4.46
C GLY A 250 5.51 -6.44 -5.74
N ARG A 251 4.59 -7.41 -5.75
CA ARG A 251 3.75 -7.73 -6.92
C ARG A 251 2.35 -7.08 -6.88
N LYS A 252 2.04 -6.27 -5.86
CA LYS A 252 0.76 -5.58 -5.72
C LYS A 252 0.91 -4.06 -5.60
N ILE A 253 1.91 -3.50 -6.30
CA ILE A 253 2.34 -2.10 -6.19
C ILE A 253 1.23 -1.08 -6.55
N ILE A 254 0.36 -1.42 -7.48
CA ILE A 254 -0.76 -0.55 -7.88
C ILE A 254 -1.83 -0.50 -6.77
N GLN A 255 -2.15 -1.66 -6.19
CA GLN A 255 -3.03 -1.75 -5.04
C GLN A 255 -2.41 -1.10 -3.79
N ASP A 256 -1.11 -1.22 -3.60
CA ASP A 256 -0.38 -0.61 -2.46
C ASP A 256 -0.41 0.91 -2.51
N SER A 257 -0.64 1.50 -3.66
CA SER A 257 -0.67 2.94 -3.90
C SER A 257 -2.09 3.46 -4.18
N TYR A 258 -2.40 3.77 -5.44
CA TYR A 258 -3.62 4.53 -5.77
C TYR A 258 -4.61 3.76 -6.66
N GLY A 259 -4.46 2.45 -6.81
CA GLY A 259 -5.38 1.60 -7.58
C GLY A 259 -5.44 1.92 -9.07
N GLY A 260 -4.38 2.53 -9.61
CA GLY A 260 -4.27 2.93 -11.01
C GLY A 260 -4.74 4.37 -11.31
N MET A 261 -5.29 5.10 -10.32
CA MET A 261 -5.72 6.49 -10.49
C MET A 261 -4.53 7.45 -10.59
N GLY A 262 -3.53 7.30 -9.73
CA GLY A 262 -2.23 7.97 -9.82
C GLY A 262 -1.21 7.10 -10.57
N ASN A 263 -0.18 7.76 -11.14
CA ASN A 263 0.95 7.06 -11.74
C ASN A 263 1.77 6.29 -10.69
N HIS A 264 2.62 5.38 -11.16
CA HIS A 264 3.53 4.60 -10.33
C HIS A 264 4.91 4.51 -10.99
N GLY A 265 5.98 4.64 -10.20
CA GLY A 265 7.36 4.57 -10.69
C GLY A 265 7.91 3.17 -10.88
N GLY A 266 7.19 2.14 -10.40
CA GLY A 266 7.56 0.73 -10.52
C GLY A 266 8.27 0.15 -9.29
N GLY A 267 8.77 0.97 -8.36
CA GLY A 267 9.44 0.52 -7.14
C GLY A 267 8.48 -0.09 -6.11
N ALA A 268 8.80 -1.28 -5.61
CA ALA A 268 8.07 -1.90 -4.50
C ALA A 268 8.43 -1.22 -3.17
N PHE A 269 7.50 -1.27 -2.20
CA PHE A 269 7.68 -0.67 -0.88
C PHE A 269 8.12 -1.70 0.17
N SER A 270 7.38 -2.81 0.31
CA SER A 270 7.61 -3.80 1.36
C SER A 270 9.00 -4.40 1.31
N GLY A 271 9.57 -4.68 2.47
CA GLY A 271 10.91 -5.23 2.64
C GLY A 271 12.06 -4.22 2.54
N LYS A 272 11.79 -2.96 2.23
CA LYS A 272 12.79 -1.90 2.09
C LYS A 272 12.79 -0.96 3.29
N ASP A 273 13.97 -0.71 3.88
CA ASP A 273 14.15 0.32 4.90
C ASP A 273 14.04 1.74 4.30
N PRO A 274 13.86 2.79 5.12
CA PRO A 274 13.59 4.14 4.62
C PRO A 274 14.75 4.83 3.89
N SER A 275 15.96 4.25 3.86
CA SER A 275 17.06 4.76 3.01
C SER A 275 16.79 4.54 1.51
N LYS A 276 15.89 3.61 1.18
CA LYS A 276 15.44 3.34 -0.18
C LYS A 276 14.36 4.35 -0.57
N VAL A 277 14.69 5.22 -1.53
CA VAL A 277 13.80 6.30 -2.00
C VAL A 277 12.51 5.77 -2.64
N ASP A 278 12.51 4.55 -3.17
CA ASP A 278 11.29 3.88 -3.65
C ASP A 278 10.18 3.94 -2.59
N ARG A 279 10.53 3.75 -1.32
CA ARG A 279 9.59 3.80 -0.21
C ARG A 279 9.48 5.19 0.39
N SER A 280 10.56 5.76 0.87
CA SER A 280 10.54 7.03 1.60
C SER A 280 10.09 8.21 0.75
N ALA A 281 10.54 8.32 -0.48
CA ALA A 281 10.13 9.40 -1.37
C ALA A 281 8.71 9.21 -1.92
N ALA A 282 8.22 7.98 -2.09
CA ALA A 282 6.81 7.74 -2.41
C ALA A 282 5.88 8.17 -1.25
N TYR A 283 6.28 7.90 0.01
CA TYR A 283 5.56 8.38 1.18
C TYR A 283 5.58 9.91 1.29
N MET A 284 6.73 10.53 1.00
CA MET A 284 6.83 11.98 0.94
C MET A 284 6.00 12.58 -0.19
N ALA A 285 6.00 11.98 -1.36
CA ALA A 285 5.17 12.44 -2.48
C ALA A 285 3.67 12.37 -2.14
N ARG A 286 3.22 11.31 -1.42
CA ARG A 286 1.86 11.23 -0.88
C ARG A 286 1.59 12.34 0.12
N TYR A 287 2.48 12.58 1.07
CA TYR A 287 2.35 13.63 2.07
C TYR A 287 2.19 15.00 1.42
N VAL A 288 3.01 15.30 0.42
CA VAL A 288 2.93 16.56 -0.36
C VAL A 288 1.59 16.65 -1.10
N ALA A 289 1.22 15.63 -1.87
CA ALA A 289 -0.03 15.64 -2.63
C ALA A 289 -1.25 15.80 -1.73
N LYS A 290 -1.28 15.12 -0.57
CA LYS A 290 -2.35 15.20 0.40
C LYS A 290 -2.48 16.62 1.00
N ASN A 291 -1.36 17.27 1.35
CA ASN A 291 -1.36 18.62 1.87
C ASN A 291 -1.79 19.65 0.82
N VAL A 292 -1.42 19.48 -0.46
CA VAL A 292 -1.89 20.34 -1.55
C VAL A 292 -3.41 20.25 -1.70
N VAL A 293 -3.99 19.06 -1.68
CA VAL A 293 -5.45 18.89 -1.78
C VAL A 293 -6.14 19.41 -0.52
N ALA A 294 -5.62 19.10 0.67
CA ALA A 294 -6.16 19.56 1.94
C ALA A 294 -6.13 21.10 2.08
N SER A 295 -5.16 21.76 1.46
CA SER A 295 -5.07 23.23 1.46
C SER A 295 -6.13 23.93 0.58
N GLY A 296 -6.87 23.16 -0.25
CA GLY A 296 -7.83 23.69 -1.20
C GLY A 296 -7.19 24.27 -2.47
N LEU A 297 -5.88 24.15 -2.66
CA LEU A 297 -5.18 24.65 -3.86
C LEU A 297 -5.54 23.86 -5.12
N ALA A 298 -5.96 22.61 -4.96
CA ALA A 298 -6.46 21.77 -6.06
C ALA A 298 -7.40 20.68 -5.53
N PRO A 299 -8.42 20.23 -6.28
CA PRO A 299 -9.28 19.10 -5.91
C PRO A 299 -8.57 17.75 -6.07
N CYS A 300 -7.50 17.68 -6.84
CA CYS A 300 -6.60 16.54 -6.97
C CYS A 300 -5.18 17.02 -7.25
N CYS A 301 -4.20 16.22 -6.85
CA CYS A 301 -2.79 16.57 -7.04
C CYS A 301 -1.99 15.29 -7.30
N GLU A 302 -1.15 15.31 -8.31
CA GLU A 302 -0.11 14.32 -8.56
C GLU A 302 1.27 14.97 -8.37
N VAL A 303 2.15 14.27 -7.67
CA VAL A 303 3.53 14.68 -7.41
C VAL A 303 4.46 13.63 -7.97
N GLN A 304 5.45 14.03 -8.77
CA GLN A 304 6.55 13.16 -9.19
C GLN A 304 7.86 13.68 -8.58
N LEU A 305 8.59 12.78 -7.95
CA LEU A 305 9.96 12.99 -7.49
C LEU A 305 10.88 12.03 -8.23
N ALA A 306 12.03 12.51 -8.70
CA ALA A 306 13.03 11.65 -9.33
C ALA A 306 14.40 11.87 -8.68
N TYR A 307 15.14 10.77 -8.51
CA TYR A 307 16.46 10.76 -7.88
C TYR A 307 17.50 10.06 -8.76
N CYS A 308 18.76 10.43 -8.53
CA CYS A 308 19.94 9.75 -9.04
C CYS A 308 20.68 9.11 -7.86
N ILE A 309 21.19 7.90 -8.03
CA ILE A 309 21.95 7.20 -6.98
C ILE A 309 23.11 8.08 -6.46
N GLY A 310 23.27 8.14 -5.15
CA GLY A 310 24.34 8.90 -4.49
C GLY A 310 24.15 10.42 -4.47
N VAL A 311 23.08 10.96 -5.07
CA VAL A 311 22.76 12.39 -5.06
C VAL A 311 21.63 12.66 -4.06
N ALA A 312 21.81 13.68 -3.21
CA ALA A 312 20.82 14.03 -2.19
C ALA A 312 19.63 14.82 -2.79
N GLU A 313 19.90 15.82 -3.63
CA GLU A 313 18.85 16.62 -4.25
C GLU A 313 18.08 15.82 -5.30
N PRO A 314 16.73 15.91 -5.33
CA PRO A 314 15.96 15.32 -6.42
C PRO A 314 16.33 15.96 -7.75
N VAL A 315 16.57 15.14 -8.76
CA VAL A 315 16.89 15.62 -10.12
C VAL A 315 15.69 16.20 -10.85
N SER A 316 14.48 15.84 -10.40
CA SER A 316 13.22 16.40 -10.92
C SER A 316 12.15 16.41 -9.84
N VAL A 317 11.35 17.47 -9.83
CA VAL A 317 10.14 17.63 -9.02
C VAL A 317 9.05 18.22 -9.90
N LEU A 318 7.96 17.49 -10.07
CA LEU A 318 6.75 17.94 -10.75
C LEU A 318 5.58 17.87 -9.79
N VAL A 319 4.79 18.95 -9.72
CA VAL A 319 3.50 18.99 -9.02
C VAL A 319 2.44 19.40 -10.01
N SER A 320 1.42 18.56 -10.19
CA SER A 320 0.36 18.79 -11.15
C SER A 320 -1.02 18.67 -10.51
N SER A 321 -1.85 19.66 -10.73
CA SER A 321 -3.27 19.65 -10.40
C SER A 321 -4.14 18.95 -11.44
N LEU A 322 -3.53 18.34 -12.46
CA LEU A 322 -4.20 17.75 -13.62
C LEU A 322 -5.15 18.75 -14.34
N GLY A 323 -4.76 20.02 -14.34
CA GLY A 323 -5.54 21.11 -14.93
C GLY A 323 -6.78 21.53 -14.16
N ARG A 324 -6.85 21.20 -12.86
CA ARG A 324 -7.99 21.52 -11.97
C ARG A 324 -7.62 22.43 -10.79
N GLY A 325 -6.39 22.97 -10.77
CA GLY A 325 -5.90 23.81 -9.67
C GLY A 325 -6.54 25.19 -9.61
N GLU A 326 -6.63 25.73 -8.40
CA GLU A 326 -7.00 27.13 -8.15
C GLU A 326 -5.84 28.08 -8.50
N VAL A 327 -4.62 27.54 -8.57
CA VAL A 327 -3.41 28.23 -9.00
C VAL A 327 -2.67 27.40 -10.07
N PRO A 328 -1.82 28.05 -10.91
CA PRO A 328 -1.02 27.33 -11.90
C PRO A 328 -0.07 26.30 -11.30
N ASP A 329 0.22 25.22 -12.02
CA ASP A 329 1.07 24.11 -11.56
C ASP A 329 2.53 24.54 -11.26
N ASP A 330 3.06 25.58 -11.92
CA ASP A 330 4.37 26.16 -11.61
C ASP A 330 4.38 26.88 -10.24
N VAL A 331 3.27 27.50 -9.86
CA VAL A 331 3.08 28.09 -8.51
C VAL A 331 3.04 26.99 -7.47
N LEU A 332 2.30 25.89 -7.72
CA LEU A 332 2.26 24.72 -6.84
C LEU A 332 3.66 24.10 -6.66
N THR A 333 4.39 23.90 -7.76
CA THR A 333 5.74 23.32 -7.73
C THR A 333 6.71 24.19 -6.94
N ARG A 334 6.65 25.53 -7.09
CA ARG A 334 7.46 26.45 -6.32
C ARG A 334 7.10 26.42 -4.83
N ALA A 335 5.82 26.47 -4.49
CA ALA A 335 5.36 26.40 -3.10
C ALA A 335 5.78 25.10 -2.42
N VAL A 336 5.67 23.97 -3.11
CA VAL A 336 6.12 22.67 -2.62
C VAL A 336 7.63 22.66 -2.35
N ARG A 337 8.46 23.19 -3.26
CA ARG A 337 9.91 23.28 -3.07
C ARG A 337 10.32 24.24 -1.94
N GLU A 338 9.50 25.23 -1.64
CA GLU A 338 9.75 26.16 -0.53
C GLU A 338 9.41 25.53 0.83
N VAL A 339 8.32 24.74 0.90
CA VAL A 339 7.80 24.17 2.16
C VAL A 339 8.47 22.85 2.54
N PHE A 340 8.86 22.04 1.56
CA PHE A 340 9.32 20.67 1.78
C PHE A 340 10.78 20.47 1.34
N ASP A 341 11.62 20.04 2.27
CA ASP A 341 12.95 19.53 1.93
C ASP A 341 12.78 18.08 1.45
N LEU A 342 13.07 17.83 0.17
CA LEU A 342 12.83 16.57 -0.51
C LEU A 342 14.10 15.69 -0.56
N ARG A 343 15.16 16.04 0.16
CA ARG A 343 16.36 15.21 0.30
C ARG A 343 16.10 14.01 1.20
N PRO A 344 16.65 12.81 0.91
CA PRO A 344 16.34 11.58 1.63
C PRO A 344 16.44 11.68 3.16
N TYR A 345 17.49 12.28 3.69
CA TYR A 345 17.65 12.49 5.13
C TYR A 345 16.49 13.28 5.76
N PHE A 346 16.06 14.37 5.11
CA PHE A 346 15.02 15.23 5.63
C PHE A 346 13.62 14.59 5.50
N ILE A 347 13.41 13.80 4.44
CA ILE A 347 12.20 12.97 4.30
C ILE A 347 12.08 12.00 5.47
N ILE A 348 13.13 11.22 5.73
CA ILE A 348 13.18 10.23 6.81
C ILE A 348 12.92 10.90 8.16
N LYS A 349 13.55 12.05 8.40
CA LYS A 349 13.38 12.82 9.64
C LYS A 349 11.99 13.42 9.77
N ARG A 350 11.46 14.05 8.73
CA ARG A 350 10.13 14.70 8.75
C ARG A 350 9.00 13.69 8.98
N LEU A 351 9.09 12.55 8.34
CA LEU A 351 8.09 11.49 8.43
C LEU A 351 8.39 10.49 9.55
N ASP A 352 9.48 10.66 10.29
CA ASP A 352 9.90 9.79 11.41
C ASP A 352 9.87 8.30 11.02
N LEU A 353 10.60 7.95 9.95
CA LEU A 353 10.51 6.65 9.31
C LEU A 353 11.40 5.57 9.92
N LYS A 354 12.33 5.89 10.85
CA LYS A 354 13.21 4.91 11.49
C LYS A 354 12.54 4.19 12.66
N ARG A 355 11.31 3.75 12.48
CA ARG A 355 10.49 3.06 13.49
C ARG A 355 9.93 1.75 12.95
N PRO A 356 9.62 0.77 13.80
CA PRO A 356 8.99 -0.49 13.39
C PRO A 356 7.49 -0.27 13.10
N ILE A 357 7.16 0.27 11.95
CA ILE A 357 5.80 0.66 11.53
C ILE A 357 5.35 -0.03 10.24
N TYR A 358 6.21 -0.79 9.61
CA TYR A 358 6.09 -1.21 8.21
C TYR A 358 5.18 -2.42 8.01
N GLN A 359 5.16 -3.38 8.95
CA GLN A 359 4.26 -4.52 8.85
C GLN A 359 2.78 -4.10 8.75
N LYS A 360 2.42 -2.97 9.38
CA LYS A 360 1.06 -2.41 9.29
C LYS A 360 0.74 -1.87 7.90
N THR A 361 1.75 -1.50 7.10
CA THR A 361 1.53 -0.94 5.75
C THR A 361 1.28 -2.01 4.71
N SER A 362 1.76 -3.22 4.92
CA SER A 362 1.84 -4.30 3.93
C SER A 362 0.51 -4.79 3.36
N CYS A 363 -0.64 -4.42 3.96
CA CYS A 363 -1.97 -4.80 3.50
C CYS A 363 -2.92 -3.61 3.52
N TYR A 364 -3.93 -3.63 2.64
CA TYR A 364 -4.99 -2.61 2.57
C TYR A 364 -4.50 -1.20 2.24
N GLY A 365 -3.43 -1.11 1.45
CA GLY A 365 -2.82 0.11 0.97
C GLY A 365 -1.84 0.77 1.95
N HIS A 366 -0.78 1.36 1.42
CA HIS A 366 0.18 2.17 2.17
C HIS A 366 -0.36 3.57 2.45
N PHE A 367 -1.37 4.00 1.70
CA PHE A 367 -1.96 5.34 1.75
C PHE A 367 -3.45 5.31 2.10
N GLY A 368 -3.96 6.41 2.63
CA GLY A 368 -5.38 6.60 2.95
C GLY A 368 -5.83 5.96 4.27
N ARG A 369 -4.91 5.59 5.15
CA ARG A 369 -5.21 5.12 6.52
C ARG A 369 -4.57 6.06 7.54
N GLU A 370 -5.39 6.81 8.26
CA GLU A 370 -4.94 7.84 9.22
C GLU A 370 -4.57 7.24 10.59
N LEU A 371 -3.67 6.24 10.57
CA LEU A 371 -3.11 5.68 11.79
C LEU A 371 -2.05 6.63 12.38
N PRO A 372 -1.87 6.67 13.71
CA PRO A 372 -0.88 7.55 14.34
C PRO A 372 0.55 7.36 13.83
N GLU A 373 0.88 6.13 13.42
CA GLU A 373 2.20 5.78 12.87
C GLU A 373 2.39 6.25 11.42
N PHE A 374 1.31 6.48 10.67
CA PHE A 374 1.36 6.85 9.25
C PHE A 374 1.47 8.35 9.09
N THR A 375 2.64 8.88 9.42
CA THR A 375 2.92 10.32 9.46
C THR A 375 2.75 11.02 8.11
N TRP A 376 2.87 10.29 7.00
CA TRP A 376 2.63 10.78 5.64
C TRP A 376 1.15 11.05 5.33
N GLU A 377 0.25 10.68 6.23
CA GLU A 377 -1.17 11.03 6.11
C GLU A 377 -1.55 12.31 6.86
N LYS A 378 -0.62 12.97 7.55
CA LYS A 378 -0.87 14.26 8.20
C LYS A 378 -1.09 15.39 7.20
N THR A 379 -1.89 16.37 7.60
CA THR A 379 -2.20 17.60 6.81
C THR A 379 -1.70 18.85 7.52
N ASP A 380 -0.56 18.76 8.17
CA ASP A 380 0.01 19.80 9.04
C ASP A 380 0.82 20.87 8.30
N ALA A 381 0.99 20.77 6.97
CA ALA A 381 1.67 21.75 6.13
C ALA A 381 0.71 22.68 5.33
N VAL A 382 -0.59 22.58 5.60
CA VAL A 382 -1.63 23.34 4.85
C VAL A 382 -1.41 24.85 4.92
N ALA A 383 -1.14 25.42 6.10
CA ALA A 383 -0.94 26.85 6.28
C ALA A 383 0.32 27.36 5.55
N ASP A 384 1.41 26.59 5.63
CA ASP A 384 2.68 26.93 4.97
C ASP A 384 2.53 26.92 3.44
N LEU A 385 1.84 25.92 2.90
CA LEU A 385 1.56 25.84 1.46
C LEU A 385 0.72 27.00 0.94
N ARG A 386 -0.34 27.39 1.67
CA ARG A 386 -1.15 28.55 1.30
C ARG A 386 -0.31 29.84 1.29
N THR A 387 0.51 30.03 2.30
CA THR A 387 1.42 31.19 2.40
C THR A 387 2.42 31.21 1.23
N ALA A 388 3.06 30.09 0.93
CA ALA A 388 4.02 29.97 -0.18
C ALA A 388 3.36 30.15 -1.57
N ALA A 389 2.11 29.71 -1.72
CA ALA A 389 1.31 29.93 -2.92
C ALA A 389 0.73 31.34 -3.02
N LYS A 390 0.81 32.15 -1.95
CA LYS A 390 0.28 33.51 -1.85
C LYS A 390 -1.26 33.60 -1.99
N VAL A 391 -1.96 32.64 -1.37
CA VAL A 391 -3.43 32.51 -1.39
C VAL A 391 -3.99 32.46 0.04
#